data_38b742219531b517b45a2801d9f37fca
#
_entry.id   38b742219531b517b45a2801d9f37fca
#
_cell.length_a   1.000
_cell.length_b   1.000
_cell.length_c   1.000
_cell.angle_alpha   90.00
_cell.angle_beta   90.00
_cell.angle_gamma   90.00
#
_symmetry.space_group_name_H-M   'P 1'
#
loop_
_entity.id
_entity.type
_entity.pdbx_description
1 polymer ?
#
loop_
_entity_poly.entity_id
_entity_poly.type
_entity_poly.pdbx_seq_one_letter_code
_entity_poly.pdbx_strand_id
1 'polypeptide(L)'
;MYNKMIMLRFLVIIGITSMLCIGCAKTTSNINEHKTGEKSLIKTVKPQDAEYKFPFEEDIHEGTWLQWPHEYTYGKDYKNKLDPIWIEMTRGLIKGENVHIIVYNEKEKHRVENLLNKENISIDKVDFYIYPTDDVWIRDNGPIFIYDNEDNLIIADWGFNGWGNKVSYKKCMEIPKKISNDLNIPRIDIHDVVLEGGAVEFDGNGTCMATRSAVVNKNRNPDLTESEIEEYIKKYYGVNNFIWLDGVVGLDITDFHIDGFAKFYDKSTIITMKEEDLIEWALSDKDIDTLYEAKDSNKNPYKYIYLPLSKNNVVLENGKALRYKGSYVNFLIGNKVILVPNYNDENDEKANAILQQMYPDKEVIGIDVRNLYQYGGMIHCVTQQQPIIKK
;
A
#
# COMPACT_ATOMS: atom_id res chain seq x y z
N MET A 1 15.45 -32.80 -7.02
CA MET A 1 14.08 -33.25 -7.39
C MET A 1 12.99 -32.46 -6.63
N TYR A 2 13.35 -31.39 -5.95
CA TYR A 2 12.46 -30.52 -5.10
C TYR A 2 11.86 -29.33 -5.85
N ASN A 3 12.47 -28.88 -6.96
CA ASN A 3 12.11 -27.63 -7.66
C ASN A 3 10.93 -27.70 -8.65
N LYS A 4 10.18 -28.81 -8.73
CA LYS A 4 9.03 -28.89 -9.65
C LYS A 4 7.65 -28.85 -8.99
N MET A 5 7.57 -28.76 -7.66
CA MET A 5 6.28 -28.84 -6.94
C MET A 5 5.75 -27.47 -6.49
N ILE A 6 6.56 -26.41 -6.51
CA ILE A 6 6.19 -25.07 -6.05
C ILE A 6 5.46 -24.25 -7.12
N MET A 7 5.64 -24.59 -8.40
CA MET A 7 5.12 -23.81 -9.53
C MET A 7 3.61 -23.93 -9.83
N LEU A 8 2.82 -24.65 -9.02
CA LEU A 8 1.40 -24.91 -9.33
C LEU A 8 0.40 -24.28 -8.35
N ARG A 9 0.83 -23.35 -7.46
CA ARG A 9 -0.05 -22.90 -6.36
C ARG A 9 -0.76 -21.56 -6.56
N PHE A 10 -0.45 -20.76 -7.59
CA PHE A 10 -0.98 -19.38 -7.72
C PHE A 10 -1.63 -19.02 -9.06
N LEU A 11 -2.19 -19.95 -9.79
CA LEU A 11 -3.01 -19.60 -10.96
C LEU A 11 -4.47 -19.40 -10.56
N VAL A 12 -4.84 -18.16 -10.22
CA VAL A 12 -6.22 -17.72 -10.22
C VAL A 12 -6.62 -17.49 -11.69
N ILE A 13 -7.38 -18.42 -12.26
CA ILE A 13 -7.97 -18.25 -13.58
C ILE A 13 -9.12 -17.25 -13.47
N ILE A 14 -8.90 -16.01 -13.88
CA ILE A 14 -9.96 -15.07 -14.20
C ILE A 14 -10.41 -15.38 -15.63
N GLY A 15 -11.54 -16.05 -15.76
CA GLY A 15 -12.19 -16.27 -17.04
C GLY A 15 -12.79 -14.97 -17.56
N ILE A 16 -12.13 -14.31 -18.49
CA ILE A 16 -12.69 -13.19 -19.26
C ILE A 16 -13.21 -13.75 -20.58
N THR A 17 -14.52 -13.78 -20.73
CA THR A 17 -15.19 -13.99 -22.01
C THR A 17 -15.02 -12.76 -22.89
N SER A 18 -14.19 -12.88 -23.90
CA SER A 18 -14.03 -11.87 -24.96
C SER A 18 -15.22 -11.91 -25.90
N MET A 19 -15.94 -10.81 -26.02
CA MET A 19 -16.93 -10.58 -27.07
C MET A 19 -16.32 -9.65 -28.14
N LEU A 20 -16.02 -10.22 -29.29
CA LEU A 20 -15.58 -9.49 -30.49
C LEU A 20 -16.76 -8.69 -31.05
N CYS A 21 -16.57 -7.39 -31.27
CA CYS A 21 -17.35 -6.63 -32.25
C CYS A 21 -16.41 -5.96 -33.25
N ILE A 22 -16.55 -6.37 -34.51
CA ILE A 22 -15.94 -5.79 -35.70
C ILE A 22 -16.83 -4.67 -36.18
N GLY A 23 -16.27 -3.53 -36.59
CA GLY A 23 -17.01 -2.54 -37.36
C GLY A 23 -16.24 -1.26 -37.62
N CYS A 24 -15.83 -1.09 -38.87
CA CYS A 24 -15.17 0.08 -39.48
C CYS A 24 -15.96 1.39 -39.41
N ALA A 25 -15.30 2.52 -39.34
CA ALA A 25 -15.23 3.51 -40.42
C ALA A 25 -14.42 4.75 -40.05
N LYS A 26 -13.56 5.17 -40.95
CA LYS A 26 -12.79 6.44 -40.91
C LYS A 26 -13.74 7.60 -41.24
N THR A 27 -13.65 8.70 -40.50
CA THR A 27 -13.91 10.03 -41.04
C THR A 27 -13.02 11.06 -40.36
N THR A 28 -12.20 11.70 -41.16
CA THR A 28 -11.35 12.85 -40.81
C THR A 28 -12.21 14.10 -40.76
N SER A 29 -12.13 14.88 -39.69
CA SER A 29 -12.47 16.29 -39.70
C SER A 29 -11.55 17.07 -38.78
N ASN A 30 -10.81 18.00 -39.37
CA ASN A 30 -10.00 19.01 -38.71
C ASN A 30 -10.90 19.92 -37.86
N ILE A 31 -10.57 20.08 -36.60
CA ILE A 31 -11.09 21.18 -35.79
C ILE A 31 -9.90 21.81 -35.04
N ASN A 32 -9.78 23.10 -35.23
CA ASN A 32 -8.74 23.97 -34.67
C ASN A 32 -8.70 23.93 -33.13
N GLU A 33 -7.50 23.72 -32.61
CA GLU A 33 -7.18 23.88 -31.17
C GLU A 33 -7.17 25.35 -30.79
N HIS A 34 -8.10 25.78 -29.98
CA HIS A 34 -7.94 26.94 -29.11
C HIS A 34 -7.22 26.52 -27.84
N LYS A 35 -5.93 26.79 -27.76
CA LYS A 35 -5.13 26.71 -26.53
C LYS A 35 -5.54 27.83 -25.59
N THR A 36 -6.38 27.56 -24.60
CA THR A 36 -6.44 28.36 -23.38
C THR A 36 -5.47 27.74 -22.37
N GLY A 37 -4.36 28.45 -22.16
CA GLY A 37 -3.32 28.02 -21.22
C GLY A 37 -3.78 28.25 -19.78
N GLU A 38 -4.18 27.21 -19.07
CA GLU A 38 -4.07 27.18 -17.62
C GLU A 38 -2.60 26.92 -17.26
N LYS A 39 -1.93 27.99 -16.79
CA LYS A 39 -0.63 27.84 -16.12
C LYS A 39 -0.86 27.12 -14.80
N SER A 40 -0.61 25.82 -14.79
CA SER A 40 -0.34 25.06 -13.58
C SER A 40 0.77 25.76 -12.82
N LEU A 41 0.49 26.18 -11.58
CA LEU A 41 1.49 26.67 -10.63
C LEU A 41 2.31 25.47 -10.10
N ILE A 42 2.94 24.74 -10.99
CA ILE A 42 4.01 23.83 -10.63
C ILE A 42 5.24 24.72 -10.42
N LYS A 43 5.54 25.05 -9.16
CA LYS A 43 6.88 25.50 -8.81
C LYS A 43 7.82 24.34 -9.15
N THR A 44 8.45 24.42 -10.31
CA THR A 44 9.59 23.57 -10.65
C THR A 44 10.73 23.97 -9.71
N VAL A 45 10.83 23.29 -8.58
CA VAL A 45 12.02 23.35 -7.74
C VAL A 45 13.14 22.69 -8.54
N LYS A 46 14.24 23.41 -8.73
CA LYS A 46 15.40 22.87 -9.46
C LYS A 46 15.93 21.63 -8.71
N PRO A 47 16.20 20.52 -9.39
CA PRO A 47 16.49 19.22 -8.76
C PRO A 47 17.78 19.14 -7.94
N GLN A 48 18.59 20.18 -7.86
CA GLN A 48 19.95 20.10 -7.30
C GLN A 48 20.09 20.44 -5.81
N ASP A 49 19.09 21.03 -5.16
CA ASP A 49 19.26 21.57 -3.82
C ASP A 49 18.16 21.17 -2.79
N ALA A 50 17.20 20.34 -3.14
CA ALA A 50 16.14 19.94 -2.23
C ALA A 50 16.38 18.53 -1.69
N GLU A 51 16.83 18.42 -0.44
CA GLU A 51 16.76 17.18 0.32
C GLU A 51 15.32 17.02 0.80
N TYR A 52 14.66 15.93 0.38
CA TYR A 52 13.36 15.51 0.89
C TYR A 52 13.57 14.46 1.97
N LYS A 53 12.59 14.34 2.87
CA LYS A 53 12.57 13.35 3.94
C LYS A 53 11.27 12.58 3.90
N PHE A 54 11.36 11.26 3.89
CA PHE A 54 10.21 10.42 4.12
C PHE A 54 9.95 10.35 5.64
N PRO A 55 8.74 10.70 6.13
CA PRO A 55 8.37 10.53 7.53
C PRO A 55 8.27 9.04 7.86
N PHE A 56 8.76 8.65 9.06
CA PHE A 56 8.58 7.29 9.52
C PHE A 56 7.09 6.99 9.78
N GLU A 57 6.63 5.76 9.55
CA GLU A 57 5.20 5.43 9.68
C GLU A 57 4.67 5.66 11.10
N GLU A 58 5.52 5.60 12.14
CA GLU A 58 5.13 5.86 13.53
C GLU A 58 5.10 7.36 13.89
N ASP A 59 5.59 8.25 13.01
CA ASP A 59 5.46 9.70 13.24
C ASP A 59 3.98 10.09 13.33
N ILE A 60 3.69 11.20 14.02
CA ILE A 60 2.31 11.63 14.23
C ILE A 60 1.59 11.87 12.90
N HIS A 61 0.47 11.20 12.71
CA HIS A 61 -0.42 11.38 11.57
C HIS A 61 -1.42 12.50 11.82
N GLU A 62 -1.68 13.29 10.79
CA GLU A 62 -2.88 14.12 10.69
C GLU A 62 -4.11 13.23 10.48
N GLY A 63 -3.99 12.21 9.64
CA GLY A 63 -5.03 11.25 9.36
C GLY A 63 -4.57 10.09 8.50
N THR A 64 -5.48 9.15 8.27
CA THR A 64 -5.28 7.99 7.39
C THR A 64 -6.31 7.98 6.27
N TRP A 65 -5.84 7.80 5.05
CA TRP A 65 -6.66 7.69 3.83
C TRP A 65 -7.12 6.25 3.62
N LEU A 66 -8.39 6.10 3.24
CA LEU A 66 -9.04 4.84 2.84
C LEU A 66 -9.77 5.06 1.51
N GLN A 67 -9.76 4.07 0.62
CA GLN A 67 -10.65 3.99 -0.53
C GLN A 67 -11.77 3.00 -0.23
N TRP A 68 -13.02 3.47 -0.13
CA TRP A 68 -14.14 2.58 0.20
C TRP A 68 -14.49 1.66 -0.99
N PRO A 69 -14.69 0.35 -0.77
CA PRO A 69 -15.04 -0.57 -1.83
C PRO A 69 -16.40 -0.24 -2.46
N HIS A 70 -16.58 -0.56 -3.73
CA HIS A 70 -17.79 -0.26 -4.48
C HIS A 70 -18.18 -1.36 -5.48
N GLU A 71 -19.44 -1.32 -5.95
CA GLU A 71 -20.02 -2.36 -6.78
C GLU A 71 -19.37 -2.50 -8.17
N TYR A 72 -18.77 -1.44 -8.70
CA TYR A 72 -18.17 -1.45 -10.03
C TYR A 72 -16.92 -2.33 -10.13
N THR A 73 -16.19 -2.51 -9.01
CA THR A 73 -15.03 -3.40 -8.94
C THR A 73 -15.39 -4.75 -8.33
N TYR A 74 -16.16 -4.76 -7.24
CA TYR A 74 -16.38 -5.96 -6.43
C TYR A 74 -17.74 -6.62 -6.64
N GLY A 75 -18.59 -6.07 -7.52
CA GLY A 75 -19.95 -6.54 -7.75
C GLY A 75 -20.89 -6.21 -6.58
N LYS A 76 -22.19 -6.54 -6.74
CA LYS A 76 -23.24 -6.07 -5.80
C LYS A 76 -23.14 -6.61 -4.38
N ASP A 77 -22.52 -7.77 -4.19
CA ASP A 77 -22.42 -8.47 -2.90
C ASP A 77 -21.25 -8.00 -2.03
N TYR A 78 -20.46 -7.02 -2.47
CA TYR A 78 -19.28 -6.54 -1.78
C TYR A 78 -19.58 -6.01 -0.36
N LYS A 79 -20.76 -5.40 -0.18
CA LYS A 79 -21.18 -4.75 1.07
C LYS A 79 -21.10 -5.68 2.28
N ASN A 80 -21.59 -6.90 2.13
CA ASN A 80 -21.62 -7.88 3.21
C ASN A 80 -20.24 -8.46 3.53
N LYS A 81 -19.28 -8.32 2.62
CA LYS A 81 -17.95 -8.93 2.73
C LYS A 81 -16.85 -7.95 3.10
N LEU A 82 -16.92 -6.74 2.54
CA LEU A 82 -15.86 -5.75 2.66
C LEU A 82 -16.22 -4.60 3.60
N ASP A 83 -17.46 -4.10 3.60
CA ASP A 83 -17.85 -3.01 4.52
C ASP A 83 -17.45 -3.27 5.98
N PRO A 84 -17.60 -4.48 6.58
CA PRO A 84 -17.19 -4.72 7.95
C PRO A 84 -15.71 -4.39 8.22
N ILE A 85 -14.83 -4.66 7.27
CA ILE A 85 -13.39 -4.39 7.39
C ILE A 85 -13.13 -2.88 7.46
N TRP A 86 -13.74 -2.10 6.55
CA TRP A 86 -13.62 -0.64 6.53
C TRP A 86 -14.26 0.03 7.74
N ILE A 87 -15.37 -0.51 8.24
CA ILE A 87 -16.01 -0.07 9.48
C ILE A 87 -15.05 -0.21 10.66
N GLU A 88 -14.41 -1.38 10.82
CA GLU A 88 -13.51 -1.63 11.95
C GLU A 88 -12.22 -0.80 11.82
N MET A 89 -11.67 -0.63 10.62
CA MET A 89 -10.55 0.30 10.41
C MET A 89 -10.93 1.73 10.81
N THR A 90 -12.07 2.24 10.33
CA THR A 90 -12.55 3.59 10.66
C THR A 90 -12.78 3.74 12.17
N ARG A 91 -13.45 2.75 12.83
CA ARG A 91 -13.68 2.72 14.27
C ARG A 91 -12.38 2.80 15.08
N GLY A 92 -11.35 2.11 14.62
CA GLY A 92 -10.03 2.14 15.25
C GLY A 92 -9.35 3.49 15.10
N LEU A 93 -9.22 3.97 13.85
CA LEU A 93 -8.45 5.16 13.49
C LEU A 93 -8.98 6.44 14.13
N ILE A 94 -10.30 6.66 14.20
CA ILE A 94 -10.89 7.87 14.81
C ILE A 94 -10.54 8.07 16.29
N LYS A 95 -10.02 7.04 16.97
CA LYS A 95 -9.51 7.14 18.35
C LYS A 95 -8.30 8.07 18.45
N GLY A 96 -7.50 8.19 17.40
CA GLY A 96 -6.24 8.90 17.42
C GLY A 96 -6.03 9.93 16.32
N GLU A 97 -6.73 9.84 15.21
CA GLU A 97 -6.48 10.63 14.00
C GLU A 97 -7.73 10.85 13.16
N ASN A 98 -7.65 11.69 12.15
CA ASN A 98 -8.71 11.85 11.16
C ASN A 98 -8.72 10.65 10.19
N VAL A 99 -9.87 10.39 9.57
CA VAL A 99 -10.01 9.35 8.55
C VAL A 99 -10.54 9.98 7.27
N HIS A 100 -9.74 9.96 6.23
CA HIS A 100 -10.09 10.51 4.93
C HIS A 100 -10.61 9.39 4.03
N ILE A 101 -11.92 9.39 3.77
CA ILE A 101 -12.59 8.33 3.02
C ILE A 101 -12.87 8.78 1.59
N ILE A 102 -12.23 8.12 0.63
CA ILE A 102 -12.55 8.27 -0.78
C ILE A 102 -13.71 7.35 -1.12
N VAL A 103 -14.75 7.92 -1.69
CA VAL A 103 -15.96 7.21 -2.15
C VAL A 103 -16.18 7.43 -3.65
N TYR A 104 -16.78 6.46 -4.33
CA TYR A 104 -16.91 6.48 -5.78
C TYR A 104 -17.80 7.63 -6.29
N ASN A 105 -18.89 7.95 -5.58
CA ASN A 105 -19.86 9.00 -5.94
C ASN A 105 -20.69 9.44 -4.73
N GLU A 106 -21.55 10.45 -4.90
CA GLU A 106 -22.44 10.97 -3.85
C GLU A 106 -23.35 9.89 -3.24
N LYS A 107 -23.87 8.96 -4.04
CA LYS A 107 -24.71 7.87 -3.53
C LYS A 107 -23.94 6.99 -2.55
N GLU A 108 -22.69 6.66 -2.88
CA GLU A 108 -21.85 5.88 -1.97
C GLU A 108 -21.44 6.70 -0.74
N LYS A 109 -21.19 8.01 -0.86
CA LYS A 109 -20.98 8.89 0.29
C LYS A 109 -22.13 8.78 1.29
N HIS A 110 -23.34 9.07 0.86
CA HIS A 110 -24.51 8.99 1.74
C HIS A 110 -24.73 7.58 2.32
N ARG A 111 -24.41 6.54 1.54
CA ARG A 111 -24.50 5.18 2.03
C ARG A 111 -23.52 4.91 3.16
N VAL A 112 -22.26 5.32 2.97
CA VAL A 112 -21.19 5.12 3.97
C VAL A 112 -21.45 5.96 5.23
N GLU A 113 -21.84 7.22 5.10
CA GLU A 113 -22.25 8.07 6.23
C GLU A 113 -23.35 7.41 7.07
N ASN A 114 -24.40 6.92 6.42
CA ASN A 114 -25.50 6.21 7.11
C ASN A 114 -25.03 4.90 7.75
N LEU A 115 -24.10 4.19 7.11
CA LEU A 115 -23.54 2.95 7.64
C LEU A 115 -22.71 3.21 8.91
N LEU A 116 -21.81 4.18 8.89
CA LEU A 116 -21.00 4.55 10.06
C LEU A 116 -21.88 5.04 11.22
N ASN A 117 -22.89 5.86 10.94
CA ASN A 117 -23.85 6.30 11.96
C ASN A 117 -24.63 5.12 12.57
N LYS A 118 -25.07 4.15 11.75
CA LYS A 118 -25.76 2.94 12.23
C LYS A 118 -24.88 2.10 13.14
N GLU A 119 -23.58 2.06 12.86
CA GLU A 119 -22.58 1.36 13.65
C GLU A 119 -22.09 2.19 14.86
N ASN A 120 -22.72 3.33 15.16
CA ASN A 120 -22.36 4.26 16.24
C ASN A 120 -20.93 4.77 16.16
N ILE A 121 -20.41 4.97 14.94
CA ILE A 121 -19.11 5.59 14.69
C ILE A 121 -19.33 7.07 14.44
N SER A 122 -18.71 7.94 15.28
CA SER A 122 -18.77 9.38 15.08
C SER A 122 -18.05 9.74 13.77
N ILE A 123 -18.70 10.59 12.96
CA ILE A 123 -18.14 11.13 11.72
C ILE A 123 -17.44 12.48 11.92
N ASP A 124 -17.28 12.95 13.15
CA ASP A 124 -16.64 14.25 13.46
C ASP A 124 -15.17 14.32 13.04
N LYS A 125 -14.53 13.15 12.90
CA LYS A 125 -13.16 12.98 12.41
C LYS A 125 -13.09 12.24 11.06
N VAL A 126 -14.20 12.24 10.31
CA VAL A 126 -14.27 11.55 9.01
C VAL A 126 -14.55 12.56 7.92
N ASP A 127 -13.61 12.71 7.00
CA ASP A 127 -13.77 13.52 5.80
C ASP A 127 -14.08 12.63 4.59
N PHE A 128 -15.00 13.07 3.74
CA PHE A 128 -15.38 12.35 2.54
C PHE A 128 -14.93 13.06 1.27
N TYR A 129 -14.22 12.33 0.41
CA TYR A 129 -13.78 12.79 -0.91
C TYR A 129 -14.43 11.95 -2.00
N ILE A 130 -15.01 12.62 -3.01
CA ILE A 130 -15.75 11.94 -4.08
C ILE A 130 -14.85 11.82 -5.29
N TYR A 131 -14.11 10.71 -5.35
CA TYR A 131 -13.26 10.39 -6.48
C TYR A 131 -13.62 8.98 -6.99
N PRO A 132 -14.06 8.84 -8.25
CA PRO A 132 -14.17 7.52 -8.84
C PRO A 132 -12.82 6.81 -8.84
N THR A 133 -12.79 5.56 -8.36
CA THR A 133 -11.59 4.71 -8.30
C THR A 133 -11.77 3.46 -9.14
N ASP A 134 -10.69 2.78 -9.48
CA ASP A 134 -10.74 1.46 -10.10
C ASP A 134 -10.73 0.35 -9.04
N ASP A 135 -10.11 0.64 -7.86
CA ASP A 135 -9.91 -0.33 -6.77
C ASP A 135 -9.74 0.39 -5.42
N VAL A 136 -9.30 -0.33 -4.36
CA VAL A 136 -9.21 0.13 -2.95
C VAL A 136 -7.79 0.27 -2.43
N TRP A 137 -6.78 -0.05 -3.21
CA TRP A 137 -5.38 -0.23 -2.78
C TRP A 137 -4.63 1.11 -2.67
N ILE A 138 -5.07 1.96 -1.74
CA ILE A 138 -4.55 3.33 -1.59
C ILE A 138 -3.09 3.38 -1.14
N ARG A 139 -2.55 2.31 -0.54
CA ARG A 139 -1.12 2.20 -0.25
C ARG A 139 -0.29 2.30 -1.53
N ASP A 140 -0.78 1.71 -2.63
CA ASP A 140 -0.05 1.58 -3.87
C ASP A 140 -0.36 2.68 -4.89
N ASN A 141 -1.59 3.19 -4.87
CA ASN A 141 -2.05 4.20 -5.83
C ASN A 141 -2.32 5.57 -5.20
N GLY A 142 -2.12 5.71 -3.90
CA GLY A 142 -2.39 6.93 -3.16
C GLY A 142 -1.18 7.88 -3.09
N PRO A 143 -1.37 9.03 -2.42
CA PRO A 143 -0.31 10.01 -2.25
C PRO A 143 0.78 9.48 -1.31
N ILE A 144 2.02 9.60 -1.70
CA ILE A 144 3.15 9.42 -0.80
C ILE A 144 3.55 10.78 -0.27
N PHE A 145 3.46 10.96 1.04
CA PHE A 145 3.78 12.24 1.68
C PHE A 145 5.24 12.29 2.09
N ILE A 146 5.89 13.41 1.78
CA ILE A 146 7.29 13.70 2.13
C ILE A 146 7.39 15.11 2.68
N TYR A 147 8.48 15.43 3.37
CA TYR A 147 8.80 16.80 3.77
C TYR A 147 9.98 17.34 2.95
N ASP A 148 9.95 18.62 2.62
CA ASP A 148 11.12 19.33 2.13
C ASP A 148 12.04 19.77 3.27
N ASN A 149 13.15 20.45 2.96
CA ASN A 149 14.11 20.97 3.95
C ASN A 149 13.55 22.02 4.89
N GLU A 150 12.44 22.61 4.55
CA GLU A 150 11.75 23.60 5.36
C GLU A 150 10.61 23.01 6.19
N ASP A 151 10.47 21.67 6.20
CA ASP A 151 9.39 20.92 6.82
C ASP A 151 8.00 21.19 6.21
N ASN A 152 7.93 21.66 4.96
CA ASN A 152 6.67 21.73 4.24
C ASN A 152 6.25 20.34 3.77
N LEU A 153 4.97 20.00 3.94
CA LEU A 153 4.41 18.76 3.46
C LEU A 153 4.23 18.79 1.93
N ILE A 154 4.67 17.74 1.25
CA ILE A 154 4.62 17.60 -0.20
C ILE A 154 4.11 16.21 -0.56
N ILE A 155 3.36 16.09 -1.64
CA ILE A 155 2.98 14.81 -2.23
C ILE A 155 4.00 14.42 -3.30
N ALA A 156 4.72 13.33 -3.10
CA ALA A 156 5.49 12.65 -4.13
C ALA A 156 4.54 11.71 -4.89
N ASP A 157 4.16 12.11 -6.10
CA ASP A 157 3.21 11.39 -6.94
C ASP A 157 3.99 10.50 -7.91
N TRP A 158 4.22 9.26 -7.48
CA TRP A 158 4.89 8.23 -8.28
C TRP A 158 3.95 7.61 -9.31
N GLY A 159 4.53 7.11 -10.39
CA GLY A 159 3.76 6.38 -11.38
C GLY A 159 3.10 5.13 -10.79
N PHE A 160 1.82 4.92 -11.12
CA PHE A 160 1.10 3.68 -10.83
C PHE A 160 0.50 3.12 -12.11
N ASN A 161 0.83 1.87 -12.44
CA ASN A 161 0.42 1.23 -13.68
C ASN A 161 -0.39 -0.06 -13.48
N GLY A 162 -1.04 -0.22 -12.32
CA GLY A 162 -1.84 -1.41 -12.00
C GLY A 162 -1.00 -2.68 -11.89
N TRP A 163 0.12 -2.57 -11.18
CA TRP A 163 1.10 -3.66 -10.96
C TRP A 163 1.60 -4.29 -12.28
N GLY A 164 1.94 -3.45 -13.24
CA GLY A 164 2.38 -3.92 -14.55
C GLY A 164 1.24 -4.19 -15.52
N ASN A 165 0.21 -3.34 -15.53
CA ASN A 165 -0.98 -3.43 -16.38
C ASN A 165 -1.81 -4.72 -16.17
N LYS A 166 -1.77 -5.30 -14.97
CA LYS A 166 -2.55 -6.49 -14.63
C LYS A 166 -4.02 -6.18 -14.38
N VAL A 167 -4.34 -4.93 -13.98
CA VAL A 167 -5.70 -4.45 -13.69
C VAL A 167 -5.92 -3.03 -14.24
N SER A 168 -7.19 -2.58 -14.25
CA SER A 168 -7.53 -1.18 -14.53
C SER A 168 -6.99 -0.29 -13.40
N TYR A 169 -6.42 0.88 -13.75
CA TYR A 169 -5.77 1.78 -12.79
C TYR A 169 -5.91 3.27 -13.09
N LYS A 170 -6.44 3.63 -14.24
CA LYS A 170 -6.43 5.02 -14.73
C LYS A 170 -7.16 6.02 -13.83
N LYS A 171 -8.14 5.59 -13.06
CA LYS A 171 -8.82 6.45 -12.09
C LYS A 171 -7.99 6.54 -10.81
N CYS A 172 -7.40 5.44 -10.39
CA CYS A 172 -6.56 5.35 -9.19
C CYS A 172 -5.28 6.19 -9.33
N MET A 173 -4.61 6.19 -10.48
CA MET A 173 -3.41 7.00 -10.69
C MET A 173 -3.64 8.51 -10.60
N GLU A 174 -4.89 9.00 -10.70
CA GLU A 174 -5.22 10.42 -10.55
C GLU A 174 -5.46 10.84 -9.08
N ILE A 175 -5.47 9.91 -8.12
CA ILE A 175 -5.80 10.17 -6.72
C ILE A 175 -4.81 11.14 -6.07
N PRO A 176 -3.47 10.98 -6.18
CA PRO A 176 -2.52 11.91 -5.57
C PRO A 176 -2.71 13.35 -6.06
N LYS A 177 -2.98 13.52 -7.35
CA LYS A 177 -3.25 14.84 -7.95
C LYS A 177 -4.55 15.47 -7.42
N LYS A 178 -5.62 14.68 -7.27
CA LYS A 178 -6.89 15.18 -6.73
C LYS A 178 -6.75 15.60 -5.28
N ILE A 179 -6.09 14.79 -4.46
CA ILE A 179 -5.82 15.11 -3.06
C ILE A 179 -4.95 16.37 -2.95
N SER A 180 -3.90 16.50 -3.76
CA SER A 180 -3.06 17.70 -3.82
C SER A 180 -3.89 18.95 -4.09
N ASN A 181 -4.81 18.90 -5.05
CA ASN A 181 -5.66 20.05 -5.40
C ASN A 181 -6.64 20.41 -4.28
N ASP A 182 -7.32 19.42 -3.69
CA ASP A 182 -8.35 19.65 -2.70
C ASP A 182 -7.78 20.11 -1.35
N LEU A 183 -6.60 19.59 -0.97
CA LEU A 183 -5.91 19.99 0.26
C LEU A 183 -4.92 21.16 0.06
N ASN A 184 -4.72 21.59 -1.18
CA ASN A 184 -3.71 22.60 -1.53
C ASN A 184 -2.30 22.25 -1.03
N ILE A 185 -1.96 20.94 -1.06
CA ILE A 185 -0.62 20.43 -0.74
C ILE A 185 0.19 20.36 -2.04
N PRO A 186 1.41 20.97 -2.10
CA PRO A 186 2.26 20.88 -3.27
C PRO A 186 2.52 19.43 -3.71
N ARG A 187 2.57 19.18 -5.01
CA ARG A 187 2.80 17.85 -5.60
C ARG A 187 4.00 17.86 -6.54
N ILE A 188 4.81 16.85 -6.45
CA ILE A 188 5.87 16.56 -7.42
C ILE A 188 5.42 15.37 -8.27
N ASP A 189 5.37 15.57 -9.57
CA ASP A 189 5.09 14.52 -10.55
C ASP A 189 6.36 13.70 -10.81
N ILE A 190 6.33 12.42 -10.47
CA ILE A 190 7.46 11.48 -10.60
C ILE A 190 7.01 10.26 -11.45
N HIS A 191 6.11 10.47 -12.40
CA HIS A 191 5.56 9.38 -13.22
C HIS A 191 6.60 8.73 -14.17
N ASP A 192 7.81 9.28 -14.25
CA ASP A 192 8.94 8.62 -14.93
C ASP A 192 9.34 7.29 -14.25
N VAL A 193 8.99 7.11 -12.97
CA VAL A 193 9.23 5.89 -12.22
C VAL A 193 7.91 5.36 -11.66
N VAL A 194 7.61 4.11 -11.96
CA VAL A 194 6.52 3.37 -11.31
C VAL A 194 7.00 2.81 -9.99
N LEU A 195 6.39 3.26 -8.88
CA LEU A 195 6.73 2.83 -7.54
C LEU A 195 5.49 2.82 -6.65
N GLU A 196 5.08 1.63 -6.22
CA GLU A 196 3.99 1.44 -5.30
C GLU A 196 4.46 1.63 -3.84
N GLY A 197 3.61 2.22 -2.98
CA GLY A 197 3.97 2.44 -1.58
C GLY A 197 4.21 1.17 -0.78
N GLY A 198 3.50 0.06 -1.11
CA GLY A 198 3.71 -1.24 -0.49
C GLY A 198 4.98 -1.96 -0.94
N ALA A 199 5.60 -1.52 -2.05
CA ALA A 199 6.84 -2.10 -2.57
C ALA A 199 8.10 -1.68 -1.81
N VAL A 200 8.03 -0.67 -0.95
CA VAL A 200 9.15 -0.07 -0.22
C VAL A 200 8.86 0.11 1.26
N GLU A 201 9.86 -0.10 2.09
CA GLU A 201 9.84 0.16 3.53
C GLU A 201 11.04 1.04 3.92
N PHE A 202 10.87 1.92 4.91
CA PHE A 202 11.88 2.89 5.33
C PHE A 202 12.08 2.88 6.84
N ASP A 203 13.35 2.92 7.30
CA ASP A 203 13.69 2.92 8.72
C ASP A 203 13.66 4.33 9.37
N GLY A 204 13.30 5.36 8.61
CA GLY A 204 13.36 6.75 9.06
C GLY A 204 14.78 7.28 9.33
N ASN A 205 15.83 6.53 8.97
CA ASN A 205 17.23 6.83 9.25
C ASN A 205 18.16 6.61 8.03
N GLY A 206 17.59 6.69 6.84
CA GLY A 206 18.35 6.64 5.59
C GLY A 206 18.45 5.27 4.94
N THR A 207 17.69 4.27 5.39
CA THR A 207 17.64 2.94 4.77
C THR A 207 16.27 2.71 4.10
N CYS A 208 16.31 2.16 2.89
CA CYS A 208 15.18 1.63 2.14
C CYS A 208 15.32 0.10 2.00
N MET A 209 14.23 -0.63 2.20
CA MET A 209 14.13 -2.06 1.96
C MET A 209 13.05 -2.32 0.89
N ALA A 210 13.36 -3.14 -0.11
CA ALA A 210 12.46 -3.43 -1.23
C ALA A 210 12.78 -4.77 -1.90
N THR A 211 11.88 -5.25 -2.75
CA THR A 211 12.15 -6.39 -3.63
C THR A 211 12.41 -5.92 -5.07
N ARG A 212 13.41 -6.52 -5.72
CA ARG A 212 13.69 -6.26 -7.15
C ARG A 212 12.51 -6.68 -8.03
N SER A 213 11.83 -7.77 -7.66
CA SER A 213 10.68 -8.27 -8.40
C SER A 213 9.52 -7.28 -8.50
N ALA A 214 9.31 -6.42 -7.49
CA ALA A 214 8.27 -5.42 -7.50
C ALA A 214 8.74 -4.08 -8.10
N VAL A 215 9.99 -3.64 -7.84
CA VAL A 215 10.46 -2.30 -8.17
C VAL A 215 11.27 -2.26 -9.47
N VAL A 216 12.26 -3.16 -9.62
CA VAL A 216 13.18 -3.17 -10.79
C VAL A 216 12.61 -3.99 -11.96
N ASN A 217 11.41 -4.50 -11.81
CA ASN A 217 10.75 -5.33 -12.80
C ASN A 217 10.44 -4.55 -14.09
N LYS A 218 10.67 -5.19 -15.23
CA LYS A 218 10.38 -4.60 -16.56
C LYS A 218 8.90 -4.28 -16.79
N ASN A 219 7.99 -4.87 -16.04
CA ASN A 219 6.57 -4.52 -16.11
C ASN A 219 6.23 -3.23 -15.33
N ARG A 220 7.17 -2.69 -14.55
CA ARG A 220 7.11 -1.36 -13.90
C ARG A 220 8.02 -0.38 -14.64
N ASN A 221 9.32 -0.66 -14.64
CA ASN A 221 10.38 0.27 -15.08
C ASN A 221 11.25 -0.37 -16.17
N PRO A 222 10.71 -0.57 -17.41
CA PRO A 222 11.42 -1.32 -18.46
C PRO A 222 12.72 -0.65 -18.93
N ASP A 223 12.79 0.68 -18.82
CA ASP A 223 13.86 1.49 -19.38
C ASP A 223 14.84 2.02 -18.30
N LEU A 224 14.62 1.65 -17.02
CA LEU A 224 15.45 2.06 -15.90
C LEU A 224 16.25 0.89 -15.34
N THR A 225 17.48 1.18 -14.96
CA THR A 225 18.34 0.29 -14.17
C THR A 225 18.05 0.43 -12.68
N GLU A 226 18.43 -0.56 -11.86
CA GLU A 226 18.33 -0.49 -10.40
C GLU A 226 19.00 0.79 -9.86
N SER A 227 20.21 1.13 -10.36
CA SER A 227 20.93 2.33 -9.94
C SER A 227 20.20 3.64 -10.27
N GLU A 228 19.53 3.72 -11.42
CA GLU A 228 18.73 4.90 -11.77
C GLU A 228 17.50 5.03 -10.88
N ILE A 229 16.82 3.91 -10.54
CA ILE A 229 15.71 3.90 -9.60
C ILE A 229 16.18 4.33 -8.21
N GLU A 230 17.34 3.83 -7.76
CA GLU A 230 17.95 4.25 -6.49
C GLU A 230 18.18 5.77 -6.44
N GLU A 231 18.62 6.41 -7.52
CA GLU A 231 18.83 7.86 -7.56
C GLU A 231 17.51 8.63 -7.37
N TYR A 232 16.38 8.13 -7.92
CA TYR A 232 15.07 8.71 -7.65
C TYR A 232 14.68 8.53 -6.16
N ILE A 233 14.86 7.33 -5.62
CA ILE A 233 14.52 7.03 -4.22
C ILE A 233 15.41 7.85 -3.25
N LYS A 234 16.71 7.96 -3.51
CA LYS A 234 17.63 8.85 -2.77
C LYS A 234 17.14 10.28 -2.75
N LYS A 235 16.80 10.79 -3.93
CA LYS A 235 16.38 12.19 -4.10
C LYS A 235 15.10 12.53 -3.35
N TYR A 236 14.07 11.68 -3.45
CA TYR A 236 12.74 11.99 -2.95
C TYR A 236 12.42 11.44 -1.56
N TYR A 237 13.18 10.47 -1.09
CA TYR A 237 12.99 9.90 0.24
C TYR A 237 14.15 10.16 1.22
N GLY A 238 15.26 10.75 0.74
CA GLY A 238 16.40 11.10 1.58
C GLY A 238 17.17 9.89 2.11
N VAL A 239 17.13 8.75 1.41
CA VAL A 239 17.82 7.53 1.80
C VAL A 239 19.16 7.37 1.05
N ASN A 240 20.08 6.61 1.62
CA ASN A 240 21.40 6.36 1.03
C ASN A 240 21.87 4.91 1.20
N ASN A 241 21.08 4.08 1.84
CA ASN A 241 21.35 2.65 2.05
C ASN A 241 20.15 1.83 1.56
N PHE A 242 20.43 0.73 0.85
CA PHE A 242 19.40 -0.11 0.26
C PHE A 242 19.58 -1.56 0.68
N ILE A 243 18.47 -2.19 1.06
CA ILE A 243 18.36 -3.62 1.32
C ILE A 243 17.49 -4.19 0.18
N TRP A 244 18.14 -4.72 -0.83
CA TRP A 244 17.48 -5.31 -1.98
C TRP A 244 17.35 -6.82 -1.87
N LEU A 245 16.12 -7.32 -1.72
CA LEU A 245 15.80 -8.72 -1.89
C LEU A 245 15.44 -8.98 -3.37
N ASP A 246 15.69 -10.20 -3.86
CA ASP A 246 15.33 -10.52 -5.25
C ASP A 246 13.81 -10.61 -5.42
N GLY A 247 13.12 -11.20 -4.44
CA GLY A 247 11.69 -11.44 -4.49
C GLY A 247 11.28 -12.45 -5.58
N VAL A 248 9.99 -12.54 -5.90
CA VAL A 248 9.46 -13.53 -6.84
C VAL A 248 8.48 -12.90 -7.82
N VAL A 249 8.91 -12.69 -9.06
CA VAL A 249 8.05 -12.16 -10.13
C VAL A 249 6.87 -13.11 -10.38
N GLY A 250 5.66 -12.56 -10.39
CA GLY A 250 4.44 -13.30 -10.71
C GLY A 250 3.93 -14.24 -9.62
N LEU A 251 4.49 -14.18 -8.40
CA LEU A 251 3.98 -14.97 -7.29
C LEU A 251 2.58 -14.51 -6.88
N ASP A 252 2.40 -13.21 -6.83
CA ASP A 252 1.13 -12.54 -6.56
C ASP A 252 0.90 -11.38 -7.54
N ILE A 253 -0.17 -10.61 -7.34
CA ILE A 253 -0.51 -9.49 -8.21
C ILE A 253 0.52 -8.37 -8.14
N THR A 254 1.19 -8.20 -6.99
CA THR A 254 2.14 -7.12 -6.72
C THR A 254 3.57 -7.46 -7.19
N ASP A 255 3.83 -8.70 -7.57
CA ASP A 255 5.17 -9.24 -7.80
C ASP A 255 6.03 -9.25 -6.52
N PHE A 256 5.39 -9.52 -5.36
CA PHE A 256 6.04 -9.75 -4.07
C PHE A 256 6.46 -8.48 -3.32
N HIS A 257 5.48 -7.67 -2.91
CA HIS A 257 5.74 -6.48 -2.10
C HIS A 257 6.38 -6.81 -0.76
N ILE A 258 7.27 -5.90 -0.31
CA ILE A 258 8.00 -6.05 0.95
C ILE A 258 7.10 -5.94 2.18
N ASP A 259 6.06 -5.12 2.15
CA ASP A 259 5.11 -4.89 3.26
C ASP A 259 4.31 -6.13 3.66
N GLY A 260 4.35 -7.18 2.83
CA GLY A 260 3.75 -8.47 3.12
C GLY A 260 4.52 -9.32 4.14
N PHE A 261 5.82 -9.07 4.36
CA PHE A 261 6.65 -9.97 5.18
C PHE A 261 7.77 -9.29 5.97
N ALA A 262 8.10 -8.02 5.72
CA ALA A 262 9.09 -7.27 6.49
C ALA A 262 8.66 -5.80 6.63
N LYS A 263 8.87 -5.23 7.83
CA LYS A 263 8.56 -3.85 8.19
C LYS A 263 9.57 -3.35 9.20
N PHE A 264 9.93 -2.07 9.14
CA PHE A 264 10.74 -1.47 10.19
C PHE A 264 9.88 -1.14 11.41
N TYR A 265 10.35 -1.55 12.61
CA TYR A 265 9.79 -1.13 13.90
C TYR A 265 10.38 0.21 14.32
N ASP A 266 11.68 0.33 14.17
CA ASP A 266 12.46 1.54 14.40
C ASP A 266 13.72 1.52 13.53
N LYS A 267 14.59 2.53 13.68
CA LYS A 267 15.86 2.65 12.94
C LYS A 267 16.85 1.50 13.15
N SER A 268 16.59 0.59 14.07
CA SER A 268 17.52 -0.49 14.46
C SER A 268 16.87 -1.88 14.49
N THR A 269 15.58 -1.98 14.25
CA THR A 269 14.81 -3.21 14.44
C THR A 269 13.86 -3.45 13.25
N ILE A 270 13.88 -4.66 12.72
CA ILE A 270 12.96 -5.14 11.67
C ILE A 270 11.97 -6.14 12.29
N ILE A 271 10.70 -5.96 11.98
CA ILE A 271 9.65 -6.95 12.21
C ILE A 271 9.57 -7.80 10.95
N THR A 272 9.66 -9.10 11.11
CA THR A 272 9.54 -10.07 10.01
C THR A 272 9.03 -11.40 10.55
N MET A 273 9.23 -12.46 9.83
CA MET A 273 8.87 -13.83 10.20
C MET A 273 10.13 -14.61 10.54
N LYS A 274 9.99 -15.78 11.18
CA LYS A 274 11.10 -16.73 11.31
C LYS A 274 11.40 -17.37 9.96
N GLU A 275 12.60 -17.95 9.84
CA GLU A 275 13.09 -18.58 8.62
C GLU A 275 12.09 -19.59 8.02
N GLU A 276 11.53 -20.48 8.86
CA GLU A 276 10.56 -21.46 8.43
C GLU A 276 9.28 -20.84 7.81
N ASP A 277 8.81 -19.71 8.38
CA ASP A 277 7.65 -18.98 7.88
C ASP A 277 8.00 -18.17 6.62
N LEU A 278 9.22 -17.61 6.53
CA LEU A 278 9.71 -16.92 5.32
C LEU A 278 9.84 -17.91 4.14
N ILE A 279 10.31 -19.12 4.37
CA ILE A 279 10.35 -20.19 3.35
C ILE A 279 8.91 -20.56 2.90
N GLU A 280 7.98 -20.68 3.85
CA GLU A 280 6.57 -20.93 3.53
C GLU A 280 5.94 -19.74 2.77
N TRP A 281 6.38 -18.50 3.05
CA TRP A 281 6.00 -17.28 2.31
C TRP A 281 6.66 -17.19 0.93
N ALA A 282 7.54 -18.12 0.59
CA ALA A 282 8.27 -18.26 -0.67
C ALA A 282 9.52 -17.37 -0.84
N LEU A 283 10.13 -16.88 0.24
CA LEU A 283 11.47 -16.30 0.13
C LEU A 283 12.50 -17.36 -0.22
N SER A 284 13.49 -16.98 -1.02
CA SER A 284 14.67 -17.79 -1.29
C SER A 284 15.65 -17.75 -0.11
N ASP A 285 16.50 -18.79 0.04
CA ASP A 285 17.57 -18.79 1.05
C ASP A 285 18.44 -17.54 0.94
N LYS A 286 18.73 -17.08 -0.28
CA LYS A 286 19.48 -15.86 -0.55
C LYS A 286 18.78 -14.59 -0.01
N ASP A 287 17.47 -14.48 -0.19
CA ASP A 287 16.71 -13.34 0.32
C ASP A 287 16.62 -13.36 1.84
N ILE A 288 16.50 -14.54 2.45
CA ILE A 288 16.49 -14.71 3.90
C ILE A 288 17.85 -14.30 4.48
N ASP A 289 18.96 -14.74 3.90
CA ASP A 289 20.31 -14.32 4.30
C ASP A 289 20.48 -12.81 4.15
N THR A 290 20.04 -12.23 3.01
CA THR A 290 20.10 -10.79 2.77
C THR A 290 19.30 -10.01 3.82
N LEU A 291 18.11 -10.48 4.19
CA LEU A 291 17.27 -9.86 5.19
C LEU A 291 17.93 -9.93 6.58
N TYR A 292 18.42 -11.10 6.99
CA TYR A 292 19.00 -11.30 8.33
C TYR A 292 20.42 -10.74 8.51
N GLU A 293 21.16 -10.52 7.43
CA GLU A 293 22.46 -9.85 7.44
C GLU A 293 22.37 -8.34 7.18
N ALA A 294 21.15 -7.81 7.02
CA ALA A 294 20.90 -6.42 6.71
C ALA A 294 21.54 -5.47 7.74
N LYS A 295 22.01 -4.32 7.25
CA LYS A 295 22.63 -3.28 8.06
C LYS A 295 22.00 -1.93 7.75
N ASP A 296 21.91 -1.09 8.79
CA ASP A 296 21.45 0.28 8.68
C ASP A 296 22.41 1.17 7.87
N SER A 297 22.04 2.42 7.65
CA SER A 297 22.87 3.41 6.95
C SER A 297 24.25 3.65 7.61
N ASN A 298 24.40 3.34 8.90
CA ASN A 298 25.65 3.43 9.65
C ASN A 298 26.39 2.08 9.72
N LYS A 299 25.94 1.05 8.99
CA LYS A 299 26.50 -0.29 8.92
C LYS A 299 26.35 -1.11 10.21
N ASN A 300 25.45 -0.75 11.12
CA ASN A 300 25.08 -1.56 12.26
C ASN A 300 24.07 -2.65 11.84
N PRO A 301 24.15 -3.87 12.39
CA PRO A 301 23.16 -4.92 12.12
C PRO A 301 21.82 -4.58 12.77
N TYR A 302 20.72 -4.95 12.10
CA TYR A 302 19.38 -4.86 12.67
C TYR A 302 19.14 -5.95 13.72
N LYS A 303 18.24 -5.65 14.65
CA LYS A 303 17.57 -6.63 15.52
C LYS A 303 16.31 -7.10 14.84
N TYR A 304 15.81 -8.29 15.24
CA TYR A 304 14.62 -8.87 14.62
C TYR A 304 13.56 -9.20 15.65
N ILE A 305 12.33 -8.88 15.32
CA ILE A 305 11.13 -9.31 16.03
C ILE A 305 10.31 -10.16 15.06
N TYR A 306 9.86 -11.32 15.54
CA TYR A 306 9.22 -12.30 14.69
C TYR A 306 7.74 -12.39 14.96
N LEU A 307 6.93 -12.12 13.93
CA LEU A 307 5.51 -12.48 13.87
C LEU A 307 5.36 -13.82 13.18
N PRO A 308 4.43 -14.68 13.61
CA PRO A 308 4.14 -15.93 12.92
C PRO A 308 3.43 -15.67 11.59
N LEU A 309 3.31 -16.68 10.73
CA LEU A 309 2.21 -16.80 9.76
C LEU A 309 0.96 -17.34 10.45
N SER A 310 -0.20 -17.25 9.78
CA SER A 310 -1.36 -18.03 10.19
C SER A 310 -0.97 -19.52 10.24
N LYS A 311 -1.44 -20.24 11.25
CA LYS A 311 -1.12 -21.66 11.40
C LYS A 311 -1.63 -22.48 10.22
N ASN A 312 -2.83 -22.14 9.77
CA ASN A 312 -3.52 -22.81 8.69
C ASN A 312 -3.62 -21.93 7.44
N ASN A 313 -3.85 -22.54 6.29
CA ASN A 313 -4.27 -21.82 5.11
C ASN A 313 -5.58 -21.08 5.37
N VAL A 314 -5.68 -19.84 4.87
CA VAL A 314 -6.85 -19.00 5.09
C VAL A 314 -8.10 -19.62 4.47
N VAL A 315 -9.17 -19.67 5.25
CA VAL A 315 -10.48 -20.15 4.83
C VAL A 315 -11.48 -19.02 4.93
N LEU A 316 -12.13 -18.68 3.81
CA LEU A 316 -13.14 -17.62 3.76
C LEU A 316 -14.37 -18.00 4.60
N GLU A 317 -15.19 -17.03 4.96
CA GLU A 317 -16.44 -17.24 5.71
C GLU A 317 -17.40 -18.25 5.03
N ASN A 318 -17.37 -18.32 3.70
CA ASN A 318 -18.17 -19.27 2.92
C ASN A 318 -17.56 -20.68 2.82
N GLY A 319 -16.46 -20.94 3.56
CA GLY A 319 -15.77 -22.23 3.58
C GLY A 319 -14.77 -22.47 2.44
N LYS A 320 -14.57 -21.51 1.53
CA LYS A 320 -13.57 -21.64 0.46
C LYS A 320 -12.15 -21.47 1.01
N ALA A 321 -11.29 -22.48 0.87
CA ALA A 321 -9.88 -22.36 1.22
C ALA A 321 -9.10 -21.62 0.14
N LEU A 322 -8.23 -20.67 0.55
CA LEU A 322 -7.38 -19.91 -0.36
C LEU A 322 -6.09 -20.65 -0.74
N ARG A 323 -5.74 -21.71 -0.01
CA ARG A 323 -4.53 -22.54 -0.19
C ARG A 323 -3.20 -21.82 0.09
N TYR A 324 -3.24 -20.71 0.79
CA TYR A 324 -2.07 -19.97 1.27
C TYR A 324 -2.35 -19.40 2.66
N LYS A 325 -1.29 -19.16 3.40
CA LYS A 325 -1.35 -18.61 4.75
C LYS A 325 -1.48 -17.10 4.73
N GLY A 326 -1.91 -16.54 5.85
CA GLY A 326 -1.98 -15.10 6.08
C GLY A 326 -0.77 -14.57 6.83
N SER A 327 -0.30 -13.37 6.48
CA SER A 327 0.76 -12.66 7.18
C SER A 327 0.17 -11.62 8.13
N TYR A 328 0.74 -11.52 9.34
CA TYR A 328 0.42 -10.46 10.29
C TYR A 328 1.35 -9.24 10.16
N VAL A 329 2.37 -9.29 9.30
CA VAL A 329 3.33 -8.19 9.12
C VAL A 329 2.72 -7.00 8.38
N ASN A 330 1.68 -7.22 7.59
CA ASN A 330 0.99 -6.17 6.84
C ASN A 330 -0.03 -5.39 7.72
N PHE A 331 0.42 -4.93 8.90
CA PHE A 331 -0.37 -4.10 9.82
C PHE A 331 -0.12 -2.61 9.56
N LEU A 332 -1.05 -1.77 10.01
CA LEU A 332 -0.92 -0.30 10.00
C LEU A 332 -0.60 0.22 11.41
N ILE A 333 0.35 1.16 11.49
CA ILE A 333 0.66 1.91 12.70
C ILE A 333 -0.12 3.23 12.67
N GLY A 334 -1.18 3.36 13.48
CA GLY A 334 -1.89 4.62 13.68
C GLY A 334 -1.45 5.34 14.97
N ASN A 335 -1.94 6.57 15.19
CA ASN A 335 -1.55 7.35 16.36
C ASN A 335 -1.88 6.68 17.71
N LYS A 336 -3.02 6.00 17.82
CA LYS A 336 -3.51 5.36 19.04
C LYS A 336 -3.82 3.89 18.88
N VAL A 337 -3.68 3.35 17.67
CA VAL A 337 -4.03 1.97 17.35
C VAL A 337 -2.98 1.32 16.46
N ILE A 338 -2.89 0.01 16.55
CA ILE A 338 -2.25 -0.85 15.54
C ILE A 338 -3.37 -1.69 14.92
N LEU A 339 -3.61 -1.53 13.63
CA LEU A 339 -4.60 -2.34 12.93
C LEU A 339 -3.93 -3.57 12.33
N VAL A 340 -4.32 -4.75 12.76
CA VAL A 340 -3.64 -6.01 12.42
C VAL A 340 -4.57 -6.90 11.59
N PRO A 341 -4.12 -7.41 10.44
CA PRO A 341 -4.89 -8.40 9.69
C PRO A 341 -5.00 -9.70 10.48
N ASN A 342 -6.23 -10.17 10.72
CA ASN A 342 -6.53 -11.44 11.36
C ASN A 342 -7.26 -12.37 10.37
N TYR A 343 -7.20 -13.67 10.60
CA TYR A 343 -7.65 -14.69 9.64
C TYR A 343 -8.61 -15.72 10.25
N ASN A 344 -9.12 -15.47 11.46
CA ASN A 344 -9.85 -16.45 12.28
C ASN A 344 -8.99 -17.73 12.47
N ASP A 345 -7.75 -17.52 12.87
CA ASP A 345 -6.70 -18.54 13.02
C ASP A 345 -6.13 -18.54 14.44
N GLU A 346 -5.60 -19.67 14.88
CA GLU A 346 -5.02 -19.86 16.22
C GLU A 346 -3.84 -18.91 16.52
N ASN A 347 -3.18 -18.37 15.50
CA ASN A 347 -2.07 -17.43 15.64
C ASN A 347 -2.51 -15.96 15.70
N ASP A 348 -3.80 -15.64 15.48
CA ASP A 348 -4.30 -14.26 15.54
C ASP A 348 -4.01 -13.62 16.90
N GLU A 349 -4.40 -14.27 18.00
CA GLU A 349 -4.18 -13.75 19.36
C GLU A 349 -2.68 -13.64 19.68
N LYS A 350 -1.86 -14.58 19.21
CA LYS A 350 -0.42 -14.57 19.43
C LYS A 350 0.25 -13.40 18.73
N ALA A 351 -0.09 -13.14 17.45
CA ALA A 351 0.44 -12.03 16.69
C ALA A 351 0.02 -10.68 17.31
N ASN A 352 -1.27 -10.55 17.67
CA ASN A 352 -1.78 -9.37 18.33
C ASN A 352 -1.11 -9.12 19.70
N ALA A 353 -0.84 -10.16 20.48
CA ALA A 353 -0.14 -10.04 21.77
C ALA A 353 1.32 -9.60 21.62
N ILE A 354 2.03 -10.10 20.60
CA ILE A 354 3.40 -9.66 20.29
C ILE A 354 3.39 -8.16 19.96
N LEU A 355 2.50 -7.72 19.06
CA LEU A 355 2.38 -6.32 18.68
C LEU A 355 1.96 -5.43 19.87
N GLN A 356 1.06 -5.90 20.75
CA GLN A 356 0.69 -5.16 21.95
C GLN A 356 1.87 -4.98 22.93
N GLN A 357 2.79 -5.93 22.99
CA GLN A 357 4.03 -5.78 23.79
C GLN A 357 4.98 -4.77 23.19
N MET A 358 5.03 -4.68 21.87
CA MET A 358 5.88 -3.74 21.13
C MET A 358 5.34 -2.30 21.19
N TYR A 359 4.03 -2.15 21.15
CA TYR A 359 3.33 -0.85 21.15
C TYR A 359 2.43 -0.71 22.39
N PRO A 360 3.02 -0.63 23.61
CA PRO A 360 2.26 -0.65 24.87
C PRO A 360 1.30 0.54 25.02
N ASP A 361 1.59 1.66 24.35
CA ASP A 361 0.81 2.91 24.42
C ASP A 361 -0.27 3.01 23.33
N LYS A 362 -0.38 2.00 22.47
CA LYS A 362 -1.37 1.89 21.39
C LYS A 362 -2.28 0.67 21.63
N GLU A 363 -3.53 0.76 21.21
CA GLU A 363 -4.46 -0.37 21.23
C GLU A 363 -4.27 -1.25 19.99
N VAL A 364 -3.99 -2.52 20.16
CA VAL A 364 -3.90 -3.48 19.04
C VAL A 364 -5.30 -4.00 18.72
N ILE A 365 -5.74 -3.78 17.48
CA ILE A 365 -7.06 -4.18 16.97
C ILE A 365 -6.85 -5.19 15.84
N GLY A 366 -7.18 -6.46 16.11
CA GLY A 366 -7.24 -7.50 15.09
C GLY A 366 -8.51 -7.37 14.25
N ILE A 367 -8.38 -7.31 12.94
CA ILE A 367 -9.50 -7.18 11.99
C ILE A 367 -9.52 -8.40 11.08
N ASP A 368 -10.64 -9.13 11.05
CA ASP A 368 -10.81 -10.26 10.13
C ASP A 368 -10.81 -9.79 8.66
N VAL A 369 -9.69 -10.01 7.99
CA VAL A 369 -9.49 -9.59 6.60
C VAL A 369 -9.69 -10.70 5.57
N ARG A 370 -10.18 -11.88 5.96
CA ARG A 370 -10.29 -13.03 5.05
C ARG A 370 -11.00 -12.69 3.74
N ASN A 371 -12.08 -11.91 3.81
CA ASN A 371 -12.84 -11.50 2.62
C ASN A 371 -12.10 -10.46 1.76
N LEU A 372 -11.18 -9.69 2.31
CA LEU A 372 -10.29 -8.79 1.56
C LEU A 372 -9.11 -9.58 0.98
N TYR A 373 -8.53 -10.47 1.78
CA TYR A 373 -7.32 -11.21 1.45
C TYR A 373 -7.45 -12.08 0.18
N GLN A 374 -8.65 -12.55 -0.16
CA GLN A 374 -8.89 -13.24 -1.42
C GLN A 374 -8.63 -12.39 -2.67
N TYR A 375 -8.56 -11.07 -2.52
CA TYR A 375 -8.26 -10.11 -3.60
C TYR A 375 -6.79 -9.71 -3.66
N GLY A 376 -5.95 -10.25 -2.75
CA GLY A 376 -4.50 -10.15 -2.83
C GLY A 376 -3.83 -9.16 -1.88
N GLY A 377 -4.55 -8.58 -0.91
CA GLY A 377 -3.96 -7.65 0.06
C GLY A 377 -4.64 -7.66 1.43
N MET A 378 -4.09 -6.85 2.34
CA MET A 378 -4.46 -6.82 3.75
C MET A 378 -4.61 -5.36 4.23
N ILE A 379 -4.43 -5.10 5.53
CA ILE A 379 -4.70 -3.80 6.16
C ILE A 379 -3.79 -2.69 5.64
N HIS A 380 -2.48 -2.91 5.61
CA HIS A 380 -1.52 -1.91 5.14
C HIS A 380 -1.78 -1.52 3.69
N CYS A 381 -2.11 -2.49 2.84
CA CYS A 381 -2.40 -2.29 1.42
C CYS A 381 -3.58 -1.36 1.14
N VAL A 382 -4.56 -1.27 2.04
CA VAL A 382 -5.78 -0.45 1.89
C VAL A 382 -5.77 0.82 2.74
N THR A 383 -4.60 1.19 3.27
CA THR A 383 -4.42 2.36 4.13
C THR A 383 -3.22 3.18 3.68
N GLN A 384 -3.31 4.52 3.80
CA GLN A 384 -2.18 5.43 3.54
C GLN A 384 -2.18 6.55 4.56
N GLN A 385 -1.13 6.63 5.39
CA GLN A 385 -1.00 7.67 6.40
C GLN A 385 -0.66 9.02 5.78
N GLN A 386 -1.24 10.07 6.33
CA GLN A 386 -0.87 11.46 6.08
C GLN A 386 -0.21 12.02 7.35
N PRO A 387 1.06 12.43 7.30
CA PRO A 387 1.70 13.06 8.44
C PRO A 387 1.15 14.47 8.68
N ILE A 388 1.41 15.02 9.88
CA ILE A 388 0.98 16.38 10.22
C ILE A 388 1.67 17.43 9.32
N ILE A 389 0.99 18.57 9.11
CA ILE A 389 1.64 19.74 8.54
C ILE A 389 2.45 20.40 9.67
N LYS A 390 3.77 20.52 9.49
CA LYS A 390 4.66 21.06 10.53
C LYS A 390 4.73 22.58 10.51
N LYS A 391 4.38 23.21 9.37
CA LYS A 391 4.33 24.66 9.20
C LYS A 391 3.06 25.12 8.48
#